data_55d7133eb8fbdaa0742dd8d2b94128af
#
_entry.id   55d7133eb8fbdaa0742dd8d2b94128af
#
_cell.length_a   1.000
_cell.length_b   1.000
_cell.length_c   1.000
_cell.angle_alpha   90.00
_cell.angle_beta   90.00
_cell.angle_gamma   90.00
#
_symmetry.space_group_name_H-M   'P 1'
#
loop_
_entity.id
_entity.type
_entity.pdbx_description
1 polymer ?
#
loop_
_entity_poly.entity_id
_entity_poly.type
_entity_poly.pdbx_seq_one_letter_code
_entity_poly.pdbx_strand_id
1 'polypeptide(L)'
;MRILVTDGMDKTAMAQLREQGHEVVEQFYEPDQLGAALRDFDVAVVRSKTKVRKEHIDAAKGGKLKLIIRGGVGVDNIDVKYAEANGITVKNT
;
A
#
# COMPACT_ATOMS: atom_id res chain seq x y z
N MET A 1 11.93 -6.70 -1.23
CA MET A 1 11.03 -5.66 -0.70
C MET A 1 9.97 -6.28 0.17
N ARG A 2 9.49 -5.54 1.14
CA ARG A 2 8.33 -5.95 1.94
C ARG A 2 7.08 -5.31 1.35
N ILE A 3 6.10 -6.15 1.04
CA ILE A 3 4.86 -5.73 0.37
C ILE A 3 3.67 -6.05 1.26
N LEU A 4 2.86 -5.04 1.57
CA LEU A 4 1.63 -5.23 2.33
C LEU A 4 0.44 -5.29 1.36
N VAL A 5 -0.38 -6.32 1.50
CA VAL A 5 -1.62 -6.48 0.73
C VAL A 5 -2.78 -6.37 1.71
N THR A 6 -3.54 -5.28 1.66
CA THR A 6 -4.58 -5.00 2.66
C THR A 6 -5.93 -5.61 2.32
N ASP A 7 -6.30 -5.62 1.06
CA ASP A 7 -7.65 -6.02 0.62
C ASP A 7 -7.64 -7.30 -0.20
N GLY A 8 -6.53 -8.04 -0.16
CA GLY A 8 -6.34 -9.23 -0.96
C GLY A 8 -5.90 -8.92 -2.39
N MET A 9 -5.29 -9.90 -3.02
CA MET A 9 -4.97 -9.85 -4.44
C MET A 9 -4.95 -11.29 -4.96
N ASP A 10 -4.78 -11.45 -6.27
CA ASP A 10 -4.71 -12.77 -6.88
C ASP A 10 -3.60 -13.61 -6.23
N LYS A 11 -3.93 -14.84 -5.85
CA LYS A 11 -2.98 -15.72 -5.18
C LYS A 11 -1.78 -16.06 -6.06
N THR A 12 -2.00 -16.20 -7.36
CA THR A 12 -0.92 -16.45 -8.32
C THR A 12 0.06 -15.29 -8.35
N ALA A 13 -0.47 -14.05 -8.36
CA ALA A 13 0.38 -12.86 -8.33
C ALA A 13 1.19 -12.78 -7.04
N MET A 14 0.57 -13.08 -5.89
CA MET A 14 1.30 -13.10 -4.62
C MET A 14 2.41 -14.15 -4.61
N ALA A 15 2.12 -15.34 -5.14
CA ALA A 15 3.12 -16.41 -5.24
C ALA A 15 4.31 -15.99 -6.12
N GLN A 16 4.03 -15.32 -7.24
CA GLN A 16 5.08 -14.84 -8.12
C GLN A 16 5.98 -13.81 -7.42
N LEU A 17 5.39 -12.91 -6.65
CA LEU A 17 6.17 -11.93 -5.90
C LEU A 17 7.08 -12.59 -4.87
N ARG A 18 6.56 -13.62 -4.19
CA ARG A 18 7.36 -14.39 -3.23
C ARG A 18 8.51 -15.13 -3.90
N GLU A 19 8.27 -15.68 -5.07
CA GLU A 19 9.31 -16.36 -5.86
C GLU A 19 10.43 -15.41 -6.28
N GLN A 20 10.09 -14.13 -6.47
CA GLN A 20 11.07 -13.10 -6.81
C GLN A 20 11.86 -12.60 -5.60
N GLY A 21 11.59 -13.16 -4.41
CA GLY A 21 12.32 -12.81 -3.21
C GLY A 21 11.66 -11.72 -2.36
N HIS A 22 10.43 -11.30 -2.70
CA HIS A 22 9.72 -10.31 -1.91
C HIS A 22 8.98 -10.96 -0.74
N GLU A 23 8.93 -10.27 0.40
CA GLU A 23 8.10 -10.67 1.52
C GLU A 23 6.71 -10.07 1.31
N VAL A 24 5.69 -10.92 1.19
CA VAL A 24 4.32 -10.48 0.98
C VAL A 24 3.50 -10.81 2.22
N VAL A 25 2.91 -9.79 2.83
CA VAL A 25 2.06 -9.92 4.02
C VAL A 25 0.65 -9.52 3.64
N GLU A 26 -0.29 -10.45 3.78
CA GLU A 26 -1.70 -10.18 3.51
C GLU A 26 -2.40 -9.93 4.85
N GLN A 27 -2.73 -8.66 5.11
CA GLN A 27 -3.41 -8.29 6.36
C GLN A 27 -4.13 -6.96 6.20
N PHE A 28 -5.38 -6.92 6.64
CA PHE A 28 -6.16 -5.69 6.71
C PHE A 28 -5.84 -4.96 8.02
N TYR A 29 -5.67 -3.64 7.94
CA TYR A 29 -5.50 -2.78 9.12
C TYR A 29 -6.64 -1.79 9.21
N GLU A 30 -7.10 -1.54 10.43
CA GLU A 30 -8.09 -0.50 10.68
C GLU A 30 -7.48 0.88 10.40
N PRO A 31 -8.31 1.91 10.08
CA PRO A 31 -7.77 3.23 9.72
C PRO A 31 -6.84 3.84 10.75
N ASP A 32 -7.06 3.61 12.03
CA ASP A 32 -6.22 4.16 13.09
C ASP A 32 -4.87 3.44 13.24
N GLN A 33 -4.72 2.27 12.63
CA GLN A 33 -3.50 1.47 12.69
C GLN A 33 -2.74 1.46 11.37
N LEU A 34 -3.41 1.81 10.28
CA LEU A 34 -2.87 1.68 8.93
C LEU A 34 -1.60 2.49 8.72
N GLY A 35 -1.58 3.73 9.18
CA GLY A 35 -0.43 4.60 9.00
C GLY A 35 0.84 4.03 9.62
N ALA A 36 0.75 3.55 10.84
CA ALA A 36 1.89 2.94 11.53
C ALA A 36 2.34 1.66 10.84
N ALA A 37 1.39 0.85 10.36
CA ALA A 37 1.70 -0.38 9.64
C ALA A 37 2.45 -0.10 8.34
N LEU A 38 2.05 0.93 7.61
CA LEU A 38 2.66 1.29 6.33
C LEU A 38 4.15 1.63 6.45
N ARG A 39 4.59 2.08 7.62
CA ARG A 39 6.01 2.43 7.83
C ARG A 39 6.95 1.25 7.64
N ASP A 40 6.47 0.04 7.85
CA ASP A 40 7.30 -1.17 7.83
C ASP A 40 7.36 -1.83 6.47
N PHE A 41 6.66 -1.29 5.47
CA PHE A 41 6.58 -1.87 4.15
C PHE A 41 7.09 -0.90 3.09
N ASP A 42 7.71 -1.46 2.04
CA ASP A 42 8.17 -0.67 0.90
C ASP A 42 7.04 -0.38 -0.07
N VAL A 43 6.10 -1.31 -0.20
CA VAL A 43 4.98 -1.24 -1.14
C VAL A 43 3.69 -1.63 -0.41
N ALA A 44 2.62 -0.91 -0.71
CA ALA A 44 1.29 -1.27 -0.24
C ALA A 44 0.40 -1.52 -1.45
N VAL A 45 -0.27 -2.68 -1.47
CA VAL A 45 -1.26 -3.01 -2.50
C VAL A 45 -2.63 -2.95 -1.85
N VAL A 46 -3.46 -2.04 -2.33
CA VAL A 46 -4.80 -1.82 -1.78
C VAL A 46 -5.86 -1.95 -2.88
N ARG A 47 -7.10 -2.13 -2.47
CA ARG A 47 -8.24 -2.09 -3.38
C ARG A 47 -9.23 -1.05 -2.85
N SER A 48 -10.53 -1.24 -3.08
CA SER A 48 -11.52 -0.24 -2.68
C SER A 48 -11.81 -0.20 -1.18
N LYS A 49 -11.52 -1.27 -0.46
CA LYS A 49 -11.85 -1.39 0.96
C LYS A 49 -10.95 -0.52 1.85
N THR A 50 -9.67 -0.42 1.51
CA THR A 50 -8.71 0.35 2.28
C THR A 50 -8.59 1.76 1.71
N LYS A 51 -8.68 2.76 2.58
CA LYS A 51 -8.51 4.17 2.19
C LYS A 51 -7.19 4.68 2.74
N VAL A 52 -6.40 5.32 1.87
CA VAL A 52 -5.12 5.92 2.27
C VAL A 52 -5.28 7.43 2.18
N ARG A 53 -5.42 8.06 3.33
CA ARG A 53 -5.68 9.49 3.46
C ARG A 53 -4.43 10.20 3.96
N LYS A 54 -4.52 11.52 4.11
CA LYS A 54 -3.38 12.35 4.53
C LYS A 54 -2.78 11.89 5.85
N GLU A 55 -3.61 11.55 6.83
CA GLU A 55 -3.14 11.08 8.12
C GLU A 55 -2.34 9.78 8.02
N HIS A 56 -2.72 8.90 7.10
CA HIS A 56 -1.98 7.66 6.88
C HIS A 56 -0.64 7.93 6.22
N ILE A 57 -0.62 8.84 5.26
CA ILE A 57 0.61 9.23 4.57
C ILE A 57 1.56 9.93 5.53
N ASP A 58 1.04 10.82 6.37
CA ASP A 58 1.85 11.50 7.38
C ASP A 58 2.48 10.51 8.35
N ALA A 59 1.71 9.51 8.79
CA ALA A 59 2.22 8.49 9.69
C ALA A 59 3.26 7.59 9.02
N ALA A 60 3.11 7.32 7.72
CA ALA A 60 4.07 6.51 6.96
C ALA A 60 5.31 7.30 6.55
N LYS A 61 5.24 8.62 6.58
CA LYS A 61 6.31 9.51 6.18
C LYS A 61 7.54 9.29 7.05
N GLY A 62 8.69 9.15 6.42
CA GLY A 62 9.92 8.84 7.15
C GLY A 62 10.16 7.35 7.36
N GLY A 63 9.20 6.50 7.00
CA GLY A 63 9.38 5.05 6.99
C GLY A 63 9.88 4.58 5.63
N LYS A 64 9.58 3.32 5.31
CA LYS A 64 10.08 2.67 4.09
C LYS A 64 9.15 2.80 2.90
N LEU A 65 7.91 3.22 3.09
CA LEU A 65 6.90 3.22 2.04
C LEU A 65 7.27 4.16 0.89
N LYS A 66 7.29 3.62 -0.33
CA LYS A 66 7.63 4.38 -1.53
C LYS A 66 6.65 4.18 -2.68
N LEU A 67 5.80 3.17 -2.62
CA LEU A 67 4.86 2.85 -3.69
C LEU A 67 3.55 2.33 -3.13
N ILE A 68 2.44 2.85 -3.65
CA ILE A 68 1.11 2.33 -3.37
C ILE A 68 0.50 1.90 -4.69
N ILE A 69 0.02 0.67 -4.76
CA ILE A 69 -0.65 0.13 -5.94
C ILE A 69 -2.11 -0.10 -5.59
N ARG A 70 -3.01 0.44 -6.39
CA ARG A 70 -4.44 0.21 -6.24
C ARG A 70 -4.89 -0.77 -7.31
N GLY A 71 -5.44 -1.90 -6.88
CA GLY A 71 -6.00 -2.90 -7.80
C GLY A 71 -7.40 -2.47 -8.21
N GLY A 72 -7.53 -1.89 -9.40
CA GLY A 72 -8.80 -1.44 -9.92
C GLY A 72 -8.68 -0.19 -10.76
N VAL A 73 -9.83 0.38 -11.14
CA VAL A 73 -9.88 1.44 -12.14
C VAL A 73 -9.67 2.83 -11.56
N GLY A 74 -10.14 3.12 -10.37
CA GLY A 74 -10.03 4.45 -9.78
C GLY A 74 -9.06 4.50 -8.63
N VAL A 75 -8.70 5.70 -8.20
CA VAL A 75 -7.82 5.92 -7.05
C VAL A 75 -8.45 6.88 -6.04
N ASP A 76 -9.78 6.98 -6.03
CA ASP A 76 -10.51 7.91 -5.17
C ASP A 76 -10.33 7.62 -3.68
N ASN A 77 -9.96 6.40 -3.33
CA ASN A 77 -9.70 6.00 -1.96
C ASN A 77 -8.27 6.37 -1.49
N ILE A 78 -7.47 6.97 -2.36
CA ILE A 78 -6.08 7.34 -2.04
C ILE A 78 -5.89 8.84 -2.30
N ASP A 79 -5.28 9.55 -1.35
CA ASP A 79 -4.87 10.94 -1.56
C ASP A 79 -3.60 10.98 -2.41
N VAL A 80 -3.77 10.81 -3.73
CA VAL A 80 -2.68 10.64 -4.67
C VAL A 80 -1.73 11.84 -4.67
N LYS A 81 -2.28 13.04 -4.78
CA LYS A 81 -1.45 14.26 -4.84
C LYS A 81 -0.61 14.43 -3.58
N TYR A 82 -1.21 14.17 -2.44
CA TYR A 82 -0.50 14.30 -1.17
C TYR A 82 0.60 13.24 -1.04
N ALA A 83 0.31 12.01 -1.45
CA ALA A 83 1.30 10.94 -1.44
C ALA A 83 2.49 11.27 -2.33
N GLU A 84 2.24 11.72 -3.55
CA GLU A 84 3.30 12.04 -4.49
C GLU A 84 4.11 13.25 -4.04
N ALA A 85 3.47 14.23 -3.39
CA ALA A 85 4.18 15.36 -2.81
C ALA A 85 5.13 14.94 -1.69
N ASN A 86 4.90 13.79 -1.08
CA ASN A 86 5.73 13.25 -0.01
C ASN A 86 6.65 12.11 -0.47
N GLY A 87 6.84 11.96 -1.77
CA GLY A 87 7.79 11.00 -2.32
C GLY A 87 7.25 9.59 -2.48
N ILE A 88 5.94 9.40 -2.33
CA ILE A 88 5.30 8.08 -2.48
C ILE A 88 4.61 8.05 -3.84
N THR A 89 5.01 7.11 -4.69
CA THR A 89 4.39 6.92 -6.01
C THR A 89 3.09 6.15 -5.87
N VAL A 90 2.05 6.56 -6.59
CA VAL A 90 0.76 5.87 -6.61
C VAL A 90 0.48 5.40 -8.02
N LYS A 91 0.15 4.12 -8.16
CA LYS A 91 -0.21 3.51 -9.45
C LYS A 91 -1.50 2.72 -9.30
N ASN A 92 -2.26 2.61 -10.39
CA ASN A 92 -3.41 1.71 -10.47
C ASN A 92 -3.21 0.72 -11.61
N THR A 93 -3.87 -0.39 -11.51
CA THR A 93 -3.81 -1.43 -12.55
C THR A 93 -5.06 -1.42 -13.42
#